data_ffc51ac69c00dea307d10b5ed41f20f2
#
_entry.id   ffc51ac69c00dea307d10b5ed41f20f2
#
_cell.length_a   1.000
_cell.length_b   1.000
_cell.length_c   1.000
_cell.angle_alpha   90.00
_cell.angle_beta   90.00
_cell.angle_gamma   90.00
#
_symmetry.space_group_name_H-M   'P 1'
#
loop_
_entity.id
_entity.type
_entity.pdbx_description
1 polymer ?
#
loop_
_entity_poly.entity_id
_entity_poly.type
_entity_poly.pdbx_seq_one_letter_code
_entity_poly.pdbx_strand_id
1 'polypeptide(L)'
;LPKPIVPIFDRPFLYYQTDLLRTVPEIDEVILSLNYRPDRIEARVGDGTEAGVPLRYVVEPEPLGTGGAIKFASAGIDDTLLVFNGDVLTGIDLQAVVRRHREREARATIVLTPVEDPSAYGLVETDDAGNVRRFLEKPSPNQITCDTINAGLYVLEPETFDRIPDDTWWSIERQFFPTLVERRETFVAYVDRGYWLDIGTPASYVRAHRDLMAQRCAAGPFAGHPPGMVHRVDGCQIAEGATIEGPCFLGAGSVIAEGARIGAESVLGAGCTIGPGAVIERSILWRETRVDEQAVVRDAILGERCHIGHHAEVGPGALLGDYSTLSAHSKMLGAMS
;
A
#
# COMPACT_ATOMS: atom_id res chain seq x y z
N LEU A 1 3.43 -10.44 7.73
CA LEU A 1 3.60 -10.44 6.26
C LEU A 1 4.35 -9.18 5.83
N PRO A 2 5.29 -9.23 4.86
CA PRO A 2 5.90 -8.02 4.29
C PRO A 2 4.87 -7.12 3.60
N LYS A 3 4.97 -5.79 3.79
CA LYS A 3 4.00 -4.82 3.25
C LYS A 3 3.74 -4.94 1.74
N PRO A 4 4.75 -5.13 0.87
CA PRO A 4 4.50 -5.24 -0.57
C PRO A 4 3.54 -6.36 -0.99
N ILE A 5 3.44 -7.41 -0.18
CA ILE A 5 2.58 -8.57 -0.48
C ILE A 5 1.35 -8.69 0.42
N VAL A 6 1.06 -7.67 1.24
CA VAL A 6 -0.22 -7.59 1.96
C VAL A 6 -1.35 -7.51 0.92
N PRO A 7 -2.39 -8.36 1.01
CA PRO A 7 -3.43 -8.36 0.00
C PRO A 7 -4.35 -7.13 0.14
N ILE A 8 -4.52 -6.38 -0.93
CA ILE A 8 -5.63 -5.46 -1.10
C ILE A 8 -6.67 -6.21 -1.95
N PHE A 9 -7.81 -6.52 -1.36
CA PHE A 9 -8.73 -7.56 -1.85
C PHE A 9 -7.99 -8.91 -1.94
N ASP A 10 -7.83 -9.50 -3.11
CA ASP A 10 -7.07 -10.75 -3.32
C ASP A 10 -5.72 -10.54 -4.01
N ARG A 11 -5.30 -9.29 -4.19
CA ARG A 11 -4.14 -8.93 -4.99
C ARG A 11 -3.02 -8.34 -4.12
N PRO A 12 -1.75 -8.78 -4.24
CA PRO A 12 -0.61 -8.15 -3.56
C PRO A 12 -0.58 -6.64 -3.77
N PHE A 13 -0.33 -5.89 -2.71
CA PHE A 13 -0.27 -4.42 -2.76
C PHE A 13 0.70 -3.91 -3.83
N LEU A 14 1.85 -4.54 -3.99
CA LEU A 14 2.85 -4.20 -4.99
C LEU A 14 2.24 -4.06 -6.40
N TYR A 15 1.25 -4.87 -6.75
CA TYR A 15 0.66 -4.81 -8.09
C TYR A 15 -0.14 -3.55 -8.37
N TYR A 16 -0.62 -2.86 -7.35
CA TYR A 16 -1.21 -1.52 -7.51
C TYR A 16 -0.16 -0.48 -7.88
N GLN A 17 1.05 -0.63 -7.33
CA GLN A 17 2.19 0.23 -7.68
C GLN A 17 2.72 -0.09 -9.08
N THR A 18 2.87 -1.37 -9.43
CA THR A 18 3.33 -1.76 -10.78
C THR A 18 2.33 -1.38 -11.87
N ASP A 19 1.02 -1.46 -11.61
CA ASP A 19 0.02 -0.95 -12.56
C ASP A 19 0.22 0.55 -12.85
N LEU A 20 0.53 1.33 -11.81
CA LEU A 20 0.81 2.74 -11.95
C LEU A 20 2.14 2.99 -12.70
N LEU A 21 3.19 2.24 -12.37
CA LEU A 21 4.50 2.33 -13.06
C LEU A 21 4.37 2.02 -14.54
N ARG A 22 3.55 1.06 -14.94
CA ARG A 22 3.28 0.71 -16.35
C ARG A 22 2.60 1.80 -17.16
N THR A 23 2.10 2.86 -16.52
CA THR A 23 1.60 4.04 -17.24
C THR A 23 2.73 4.88 -17.84
N VAL A 24 3.98 4.66 -17.43
CA VAL A 24 5.20 5.28 -17.98
C VAL A 24 5.85 4.29 -18.93
N PRO A 25 5.74 4.50 -20.28
CA PRO A 25 6.18 3.50 -21.27
C PRO A 25 7.69 3.22 -21.28
N GLU A 26 8.47 4.12 -20.73
CA GLU A 26 9.94 4.01 -20.67
C GLU A 26 10.42 3.10 -19.53
N ILE A 27 9.53 2.66 -18.63
CA ILE A 27 9.90 1.72 -17.55
C ILE A 27 9.92 0.31 -18.12
N ASP A 28 11.08 -0.30 -18.16
CA ASP A 28 11.32 -1.66 -18.65
C ASP A 28 11.61 -2.69 -17.53
N GLU A 29 12.03 -2.23 -16.35
CA GLU A 29 12.30 -3.08 -15.18
C GLU A 29 11.85 -2.38 -13.89
N VAL A 30 11.42 -3.16 -12.91
CA VAL A 30 11.20 -2.71 -11.53
C VAL A 30 12.16 -3.44 -10.60
N ILE A 31 12.95 -2.68 -9.83
CA ILE A 31 13.90 -3.22 -8.87
C ILE A 31 13.29 -3.14 -7.48
N LEU A 32 13.18 -4.28 -6.83
CA LEU A 32 12.73 -4.39 -5.45
C LEU A 32 13.93 -4.48 -4.52
N SER A 33 14.24 -3.37 -3.83
CA SER A 33 15.24 -3.34 -2.76
C SER A 33 14.63 -3.89 -1.48
N LEU A 34 15.13 -5.01 -1.00
CA LEU A 34 14.54 -5.79 0.08
C LEU A 34 15.53 -6.04 1.20
N ASN A 35 15.04 -5.95 2.44
CA ASN A 35 15.79 -6.36 3.62
C ASN A 35 15.02 -7.44 4.42
N TYR A 36 13.70 -7.28 4.57
CA TYR A 36 12.87 -8.17 5.39
C TYR A 36 12.14 -9.21 4.56
N ARG A 37 12.40 -10.50 4.85
CA ARG A 37 11.73 -11.67 4.27
C ARG A 37 11.62 -11.63 2.73
N PRO A 38 12.75 -11.45 2.03
CA PRO A 38 12.77 -11.46 0.56
C PRO A 38 12.22 -12.76 -0.02
N ASP A 39 12.49 -13.88 0.65
CA ASP A 39 11.98 -15.22 0.31
C ASP A 39 10.45 -15.25 0.11
N ARG A 40 9.71 -14.57 0.99
CA ARG A 40 8.24 -14.53 0.91
C ARG A 40 7.74 -13.62 -0.21
N ILE A 41 8.44 -12.52 -0.46
CA ILE A 41 8.07 -11.60 -1.54
C ILE A 41 8.29 -12.28 -2.88
N GLU A 42 9.49 -12.84 -3.10
CA GLU A 42 9.84 -13.55 -4.33
C GLU A 42 8.90 -14.74 -4.60
N ALA A 43 8.63 -15.57 -3.57
CA ALA A 43 7.69 -16.69 -3.69
C ALA A 43 6.25 -16.26 -4.04
N ARG A 44 5.83 -15.04 -3.66
CA ARG A 44 4.47 -14.54 -3.91
C ARG A 44 4.32 -13.79 -5.22
N VAL A 45 5.36 -13.11 -5.67
CA VAL A 45 5.31 -12.18 -6.81
C VAL A 45 6.03 -12.74 -8.04
N GLY A 46 7.00 -13.65 -7.84
CA GLY A 46 7.73 -14.31 -8.94
C GLY A 46 8.59 -13.33 -9.75
N ASP A 47 8.68 -13.55 -11.04
CA ASP A 47 9.51 -12.80 -12.00
C ASP A 47 8.85 -11.50 -12.51
N GLY A 48 7.65 -11.19 -12.04
CA GLY A 48 6.89 -10.03 -12.48
C GLY A 48 5.89 -10.29 -13.61
N THR A 49 5.73 -11.54 -14.05
CA THR A 49 4.75 -11.89 -15.10
C THR A 49 3.34 -11.40 -14.72
N GLU A 50 2.89 -11.63 -13.50
CA GLU A 50 1.59 -11.13 -13.00
C GLU A 50 1.58 -9.62 -12.75
N ALA A 51 2.75 -9.03 -12.44
CA ALA A 51 2.92 -7.59 -12.28
C ALA A 51 2.90 -6.85 -13.64
N GLY A 52 3.09 -7.57 -14.73
CA GLY A 52 3.13 -7.05 -16.10
C GLY A 52 4.37 -6.21 -16.41
N VAL A 53 5.42 -6.34 -15.61
CA VAL A 53 6.73 -5.73 -15.78
C VAL A 53 7.78 -6.64 -15.15
N PRO A 54 8.98 -6.82 -15.76
CA PRO A 54 10.06 -7.59 -15.18
C PRO A 54 10.43 -7.09 -13.80
N LEU A 55 10.63 -8.02 -12.86
CA LEU A 55 11.05 -7.71 -11.49
C LEU A 55 12.47 -8.23 -11.24
N ARG A 56 13.33 -7.37 -10.72
CA ARG A 56 14.65 -7.74 -10.22
C ARG A 56 14.69 -7.54 -8.70
N TYR A 57 15.20 -8.54 -8.00
CA TYR A 57 15.31 -8.52 -6.54
C TYR A 57 16.74 -8.19 -6.14
N VAL A 58 16.89 -7.21 -5.27
CA VAL A 58 18.15 -6.83 -4.66
C VAL A 58 17.97 -6.93 -3.15
N VAL A 59 18.78 -7.79 -2.51
CA VAL A 59 18.72 -8.01 -1.07
C VAL A 59 19.90 -7.31 -0.42
N GLU A 60 19.59 -6.36 0.47
CA GLU A 60 20.60 -5.66 1.25
C GLU A 60 21.30 -6.63 2.21
N PRO A 61 22.64 -6.64 2.30
CA PRO A 61 23.37 -7.50 3.24
C PRO A 61 23.08 -7.10 4.70
N GLU A 62 22.83 -5.82 4.94
CA GLU A 62 22.38 -5.21 6.20
C GLU A 62 21.53 -3.98 5.88
N PRO A 63 20.72 -3.46 6.82
CA PRO A 63 19.91 -2.29 6.57
C PRO A 63 20.76 -1.06 6.21
N LEU A 64 20.65 -0.59 4.96
CA LEU A 64 21.41 0.56 4.44
C LEU A 64 20.65 1.89 4.58
N GLY A 65 19.45 1.90 5.15
CA GLY A 65 18.58 3.08 5.16
C GLY A 65 18.03 3.39 3.77
N THR A 66 17.10 4.35 3.68
CA THR A 66 16.39 4.62 2.41
C THR A 66 17.29 5.05 1.26
N GLY A 67 18.23 5.95 1.52
CA GLY A 67 19.18 6.43 0.49
C GLY A 67 20.25 5.41 0.13
N GLY A 68 20.81 4.69 1.11
CA GLY A 68 21.79 3.62 0.88
C GLY A 68 21.18 2.45 0.11
N ALA A 69 19.96 2.08 0.43
CA ALA A 69 19.19 1.03 -0.28
C ALA A 69 18.98 1.39 -1.76
N ILE A 70 18.62 2.63 -2.07
CA ILE A 70 18.46 3.09 -3.46
C ILE A 70 19.78 3.03 -4.20
N LYS A 71 20.87 3.57 -3.62
CA LYS A 71 22.21 3.49 -4.21
C LYS A 71 22.64 2.06 -4.48
N PHE A 72 22.46 1.17 -3.51
CA PHE A 72 22.84 -0.24 -3.62
C PHE A 72 22.05 -0.96 -4.71
N ALA A 73 20.73 -0.73 -4.76
CA ALA A 73 19.85 -1.36 -5.74
C ALA A 73 20.07 -0.84 -7.17
N SER A 74 20.50 0.42 -7.33
CA SER A 74 20.75 1.06 -8.62
C SER A 74 22.19 0.94 -9.11
N ALA A 75 23.02 0.14 -8.47
CA ALA A 75 24.39 -0.04 -8.89
C ALA A 75 24.52 -0.48 -10.35
N GLY A 76 25.28 0.27 -11.15
CA GLY A 76 25.48 0.02 -12.58
C GLY A 76 24.34 0.50 -13.49
N ILE A 77 23.39 1.29 -12.97
CA ILE A 77 22.35 1.93 -13.76
C ILE A 77 22.75 3.39 -13.99
N ASP A 78 22.79 3.76 -15.26
CA ASP A 78 23.12 5.13 -15.71
C ASP A 78 21.88 5.93 -16.12
N ASP A 79 20.69 5.31 -16.11
CA ASP A 79 19.42 5.94 -16.49
C ASP A 79 18.76 6.62 -15.28
N THR A 80 17.93 7.63 -15.55
CA THR A 80 17.07 8.28 -14.55
C THR A 80 16.20 7.27 -13.79
N LEU A 81 16.15 7.35 -12.48
CA LEU A 81 15.41 6.43 -11.62
C LEU A 81 14.06 7.03 -11.19
N LEU A 82 13.00 6.25 -11.32
CA LEU A 82 11.72 6.51 -10.66
C LEU A 82 11.64 5.64 -9.40
N VAL A 83 11.60 6.26 -8.24
CA VAL A 83 11.66 5.60 -6.92
C VAL A 83 10.32 5.71 -6.21
N PHE A 84 9.87 4.60 -5.63
CA PHE A 84 8.65 4.50 -4.83
C PHE A 84 8.93 3.96 -3.43
N ASN A 85 8.32 4.56 -2.43
CA ASN A 85 8.16 3.91 -1.14
C ASN A 85 7.17 2.74 -1.27
N GLY A 86 7.55 1.57 -0.79
CA GLY A 86 6.81 0.31 -0.98
C GLY A 86 5.49 0.19 -0.21
N ASP A 87 4.97 1.28 0.36
CA ASP A 87 3.73 1.32 1.15
C ASP A 87 2.80 2.49 0.78
N VAL A 88 3.02 3.13 -0.36
CA VAL A 88 2.19 4.25 -0.84
C VAL A 88 1.19 3.79 -1.90
N LEU A 89 -0.10 4.05 -1.65
CA LEU A 89 -1.19 3.93 -2.62
C LEU A 89 -1.56 5.32 -3.13
N THR A 90 -1.48 5.52 -4.45
CA THR A 90 -1.76 6.82 -5.08
C THR A 90 -2.32 6.64 -6.49
N GLY A 91 -3.00 7.65 -6.98
CA GLY A 91 -3.49 7.74 -8.37
C GLY A 91 -2.79 8.81 -9.20
N ILE A 92 -1.57 9.19 -8.82
CA ILE A 92 -0.82 10.28 -9.47
C ILE A 92 -0.54 10.02 -10.96
N ASP A 93 -0.50 11.09 -11.76
CA ASP A 93 0.01 11.05 -13.14
C ASP A 93 1.56 11.03 -13.15
N LEU A 94 2.14 9.83 -13.18
CA LEU A 94 3.59 9.66 -13.22
C LEU A 94 4.24 10.25 -14.46
N GLN A 95 3.54 10.24 -15.62
CA GLN A 95 4.07 10.85 -16.83
C GLN A 95 4.22 12.38 -16.64
N ALA A 96 3.30 13.02 -15.93
CA ALA A 96 3.42 14.43 -15.59
C ALA A 96 4.60 14.72 -14.67
N VAL A 97 4.88 13.84 -13.71
CA VAL A 97 6.05 13.94 -12.82
C VAL A 97 7.36 13.85 -13.64
N VAL A 98 7.47 12.83 -14.50
CA VAL A 98 8.64 12.62 -15.37
C VAL A 98 8.82 13.79 -16.36
N ARG A 99 7.72 14.27 -16.98
CA ARG A 99 7.77 15.48 -17.83
C ARG A 99 8.31 16.69 -17.05
N ARG A 100 7.80 16.94 -15.86
CA ARG A 100 8.25 18.05 -15.00
C ARG A 100 9.73 17.95 -14.67
N HIS A 101 10.23 16.76 -14.39
CA HIS A 101 11.64 16.49 -14.12
C HIS A 101 12.49 16.88 -15.33
N ARG A 102 12.15 16.41 -16.51
CA ARG A 102 12.86 16.68 -17.78
C ARG A 102 12.80 18.16 -18.19
N GLU A 103 11.62 18.79 -18.13
CA GLU A 103 11.45 20.21 -18.46
C GLU A 103 12.29 21.16 -17.59
N ARG A 104 12.52 20.73 -16.36
CA ARG A 104 13.33 21.52 -15.40
C ARG A 104 14.80 21.13 -15.40
N GLU A 105 15.22 20.17 -16.22
CA GLU A 105 16.57 19.60 -16.19
C GLU A 105 16.98 19.30 -14.74
N ALA A 106 16.06 18.67 -14.00
CA ALA A 106 16.19 18.48 -12.56
C ALA A 106 17.20 17.37 -12.25
N ARG A 107 17.97 17.55 -11.20
CA ARG A 107 18.84 16.51 -10.63
C ARG A 107 18.03 15.57 -9.72
N ALA A 108 16.97 16.12 -9.14
CA ALA A 108 16.00 15.39 -8.35
C ALA A 108 14.63 16.05 -8.46
N THR A 109 13.57 15.22 -8.51
CA THR A 109 12.18 15.66 -8.36
C THR A 109 11.55 14.87 -7.23
N ILE A 110 10.90 15.55 -6.31
CA ILE A 110 10.13 14.95 -5.22
C ILE A 110 8.65 15.22 -5.43
N VAL A 111 7.83 14.18 -5.28
CA VAL A 111 6.37 14.36 -5.23
C VAL A 111 5.95 14.75 -3.83
N LEU A 112 5.11 15.77 -3.76
CA LEU A 112 4.52 16.27 -2.53
C LEU A 112 3.01 16.09 -2.56
N THR A 113 2.43 15.86 -1.39
CA THR A 113 0.98 15.85 -1.19
C THR A 113 0.62 16.73 0.01
N PRO A 114 -0.48 17.51 -0.04
CA PRO A 114 -0.96 18.24 1.12
C PRO A 114 -1.68 17.31 2.10
N VAL A 115 -1.44 17.51 3.39
CA VAL A 115 -2.10 16.78 4.48
C VAL A 115 -2.57 17.75 5.57
N GLU A 116 -3.58 17.34 6.34
CA GLU A 116 -4.08 18.17 7.47
C GLU A 116 -3.07 18.26 8.61
N ASP A 117 -2.39 17.16 8.92
CA ASP A 117 -1.35 17.10 9.95
C ASP A 117 -0.03 16.56 9.38
N PRO A 118 0.96 17.44 9.10
CA PRO A 118 2.26 17.03 8.56
C PRO A 118 3.25 16.51 9.63
N SER A 119 2.91 16.51 10.92
CA SER A 119 3.82 16.22 12.02
C SER A 119 4.49 14.84 11.98
N ALA A 120 3.81 13.86 11.36
CA ALA A 120 4.30 12.49 11.25
C ALA A 120 5.20 12.23 10.02
N TYR A 121 5.34 13.20 9.13
CA TYR A 121 5.95 13.05 7.80
C TYR A 121 7.13 13.99 7.58
N GLY A 122 7.76 13.88 6.42
CA GLY A 122 8.76 14.84 5.95
C GLY A 122 8.10 16.07 5.35
N LEU A 123 8.17 17.22 6.04
CA LEU A 123 7.68 18.50 5.56
C LEU A 123 8.62 19.06 4.49
N VAL A 124 8.06 19.60 3.40
CA VAL A 124 8.85 20.16 2.30
C VAL A 124 8.35 21.54 1.94
N GLU A 125 9.24 22.54 2.11
CA GLU A 125 8.99 23.93 1.70
C GLU A 125 9.53 24.17 0.28
N THR A 126 8.75 24.87 -0.53
CA THR A 126 9.12 25.23 -1.90
C THR A 126 9.05 26.74 -2.12
N ASP A 127 9.78 27.23 -3.13
CA ASP A 127 9.54 28.57 -3.65
C ASP A 127 8.41 28.60 -4.69
N ASP A 128 8.07 29.80 -5.17
CA ASP A 128 7.02 30.02 -6.18
C ASP A 128 7.30 29.33 -7.52
N ALA A 129 8.57 29.02 -7.82
CA ALA A 129 8.98 28.29 -9.01
C ALA A 129 8.91 26.75 -8.83
N GLY A 130 8.58 26.29 -7.60
CA GLY A 130 8.52 24.88 -7.24
C GLY A 130 9.87 24.25 -6.97
N ASN A 131 10.93 25.03 -6.65
CA ASN A 131 12.18 24.44 -6.18
C ASN A 131 12.09 24.16 -4.69
N VAL A 132 12.62 23.02 -4.25
CA VAL A 132 12.69 22.67 -2.84
C VAL A 132 13.69 23.59 -2.11
N ARG A 133 13.23 24.23 -1.05
CA ARG A 133 14.02 25.15 -0.23
C ARG A 133 14.43 24.55 1.10
N ARG A 134 13.57 23.68 1.63
CA ARG A 134 13.82 23.05 2.91
C ARG A 134 13.14 21.70 2.99
N PHE A 135 13.79 20.75 3.65
CA PHE A 135 13.24 19.44 3.98
C PHE A 135 13.40 19.21 5.48
N LEU A 136 12.31 18.88 6.17
CA LEU A 136 12.29 18.63 7.62
C LEU A 136 11.59 17.30 7.91
N GLU A 137 12.33 16.33 8.35
CA GLU A 137 11.77 15.04 8.75
C GLU A 137 11.15 15.13 10.15
N LYS A 138 9.84 14.82 10.23
CA LYS A 138 9.02 14.84 11.45
C LYS A 138 9.16 16.15 12.23
N PRO A 139 8.67 17.26 11.66
CA PRO A 139 8.81 18.58 12.26
C PRO A 139 8.07 18.67 13.60
N SER A 140 8.63 19.43 14.53
CA SER A 140 7.89 19.83 15.73
C SER A 140 6.80 20.86 15.36
N PRO A 141 5.72 21.00 16.17
CA PRO A 141 4.61 21.89 15.83
C PRO A 141 4.98 23.33 15.47
N ASN A 142 6.02 23.86 16.09
CA ASN A 142 6.53 25.21 15.82
C ASN A 142 7.41 25.32 14.55
N GLN A 143 7.68 24.22 13.88
CA GLN A 143 8.44 24.14 12.63
C GLN A 143 7.54 23.90 11.40
N ILE A 144 6.23 23.66 11.64
CA ILE A 144 5.25 23.45 10.58
C ILE A 144 4.90 24.80 9.95
N THR A 145 5.30 25.00 8.70
CA THR A 145 5.14 26.23 7.92
C THR A 145 4.27 26.07 6.69
N CYS A 146 4.02 24.83 6.28
CA CYS A 146 3.19 24.46 5.13
C CYS A 146 2.48 23.11 5.39
N ASP A 147 1.59 22.74 4.49
CA ASP A 147 0.82 21.48 4.54
C ASP A 147 1.39 20.38 3.64
N THR A 148 2.42 20.66 2.86
CA THR A 148 2.99 19.76 1.88
C THR A 148 4.05 18.85 2.49
N ILE A 149 3.85 17.53 2.29
CA ILE A 149 4.74 16.50 2.78
C ILE A 149 5.34 15.68 1.64
N ASN A 150 6.42 14.98 1.93
CA ASN A 150 7.01 13.96 1.08
C ASN A 150 6.01 12.82 0.83
N ALA A 151 5.61 12.65 -0.42
CA ALA A 151 4.67 11.58 -0.82
C ALA A 151 5.33 10.21 -1.04
N GLY A 152 6.65 10.10 -0.88
CA GLY A 152 7.38 8.85 -1.06
C GLY A 152 7.60 8.44 -2.52
N LEU A 153 7.59 9.40 -3.45
CA LEU A 153 7.85 9.22 -4.87
C LEU A 153 8.90 10.21 -5.33
N TYR A 154 9.88 9.73 -6.10
CA TYR A 154 10.99 10.56 -6.55
C TYR A 154 11.40 10.23 -7.98
N VAL A 155 11.89 11.21 -8.72
CA VAL A 155 12.66 11.02 -9.95
C VAL A 155 14.06 11.53 -9.69
N LEU A 156 15.07 10.69 -9.86
CA LEU A 156 16.42 10.95 -9.40
C LEU A 156 17.43 10.63 -10.50
N GLU A 157 18.38 11.54 -10.72
CA GLU A 157 19.50 11.30 -11.63
C GLU A 157 20.59 10.47 -10.92
N PRO A 158 21.16 9.43 -11.56
CA PRO A 158 22.10 8.49 -10.96
C PRO A 158 23.30 9.14 -10.29
N GLU A 159 23.89 10.17 -10.90
CA GLU A 159 25.05 10.87 -10.39
C GLU A 159 24.81 11.56 -9.04
N THR A 160 23.53 11.74 -8.67
CA THR A 160 23.19 12.28 -7.34
C THR A 160 23.58 11.32 -6.22
N PHE A 161 23.72 10.02 -6.49
CA PHE A 161 24.08 9.01 -5.51
C PHE A 161 25.59 8.90 -5.23
N ASP A 162 26.46 9.55 -6.03
CA ASP A 162 27.92 9.55 -5.80
C ASP A 162 28.31 10.11 -4.43
N ARG A 163 27.45 10.94 -3.86
CA ARG A 163 27.63 11.52 -2.52
C ARG A 163 27.32 10.58 -1.37
N ILE A 164 26.63 9.47 -1.65
CA ILE A 164 26.31 8.47 -0.62
C ILE A 164 27.50 7.52 -0.52
N PRO A 165 28.12 7.34 0.66
CA PRO A 165 29.20 6.36 0.83
C PRO A 165 28.70 4.95 0.54
N ASP A 166 29.56 4.09 -0.01
CA ASP A 166 29.23 2.70 -0.27
C ASP A 166 28.99 1.94 1.04
N ASP A 167 28.09 0.96 1.01
CA ASP A 167 27.77 0.05 2.11
C ASP A 167 27.55 0.78 3.47
N THR A 168 26.92 1.96 3.40
CA THR A 168 26.71 2.80 4.57
C THR A 168 25.23 3.09 4.76
N TRP A 169 24.76 3.03 6.02
CA TRP A 169 23.42 3.48 6.35
C TRP A 169 23.26 4.97 6.03
N TRP A 170 22.33 5.30 5.14
CA TRP A 170 22.08 6.67 4.68
C TRP A 170 20.60 6.91 4.48
N SER A 171 20.05 7.92 5.17
CA SER A 171 18.64 8.31 4.97
C SER A 171 18.51 9.27 3.80
N ILE A 172 17.55 9.01 2.93
CA ILE A 172 17.21 9.91 1.82
C ILE A 172 16.65 11.23 2.38
N GLU A 173 15.85 11.17 3.45
CA GLU A 173 15.15 12.31 4.03
C GLU A 173 16.06 13.19 4.88
N ARG A 174 16.93 12.55 5.69
CA ARG A 174 17.75 13.28 6.69
C ARG A 174 19.11 13.73 6.17
N GLN A 175 19.62 13.06 5.15
CA GLN A 175 20.97 13.28 4.65
C GLN A 175 20.98 13.64 3.17
N PHE A 176 20.33 12.84 2.29
CA PHE A 176 20.41 13.03 0.86
C PHE A 176 19.70 14.33 0.39
N PHE A 177 18.41 14.51 0.67
CA PHE A 177 17.66 15.70 0.25
C PHE A 177 18.22 17.00 0.82
N PRO A 178 18.61 17.09 2.10
CA PRO A 178 19.30 18.28 2.60
C PRO A 178 20.56 18.64 1.81
N THR A 179 21.38 17.65 1.39
CA THR A 179 22.59 17.95 0.61
C THR A 179 22.28 18.54 -0.78
N LEU A 180 21.17 18.16 -1.42
CA LEU A 180 20.74 18.76 -2.70
C LEU A 180 20.42 20.26 -2.51
N VAL A 181 19.70 20.59 -1.44
CA VAL A 181 19.34 21.98 -1.10
C VAL A 181 20.59 22.80 -0.76
N GLU A 182 21.49 22.28 0.07
CA GLU A 182 22.74 22.94 0.46
C GLU A 182 23.64 23.24 -0.74
N ARG A 183 23.73 22.30 -1.68
CA ARG A 183 24.53 22.45 -2.91
C ARG A 183 23.83 23.27 -3.98
N ARG A 184 22.58 23.68 -3.76
CA ARG A 184 21.76 24.43 -4.71
C ARG A 184 21.59 23.70 -6.04
N GLU A 185 21.49 22.37 -5.98
CA GLU A 185 21.18 21.58 -7.16
C GLU A 185 19.73 21.81 -7.60
N THR A 186 19.42 21.52 -8.88
CA THR A 186 18.04 21.64 -9.37
C THR A 186 17.18 20.55 -8.75
N PHE A 187 16.66 20.82 -7.54
CA PHE A 187 15.77 19.97 -6.78
C PHE A 187 14.37 20.54 -6.82
N VAL A 188 13.47 19.85 -7.54
CA VAL A 188 12.14 20.33 -7.91
C VAL A 188 11.06 19.55 -7.18
N ALA A 189 10.01 20.23 -6.80
CA ALA A 189 8.80 19.62 -6.28
C ALA A 189 7.72 19.50 -7.36
N TYR A 190 6.99 18.38 -7.33
CA TYR A 190 5.73 18.19 -8.03
C TYR A 190 4.64 18.00 -6.97
N VAL A 191 3.73 18.95 -6.86
CA VAL A 191 2.63 18.89 -5.87
C VAL A 191 1.43 18.17 -6.50
N ASP A 192 1.12 16.99 -6.02
CA ASP A 192 -0.10 16.25 -6.36
C ASP A 192 -1.18 16.46 -5.27
N ARG A 193 -2.39 16.80 -5.69
CA ARG A 193 -3.56 17.00 -4.83
C ARG A 193 -4.58 15.87 -5.00
N GLY A 194 -4.19 14.82 -5.71
CA GLY A 194 -4.98 13.62 -5.92
C GLY A 194 -5.00 12.71 -4.69
N TYR A 195 -5.44 11.49 -4.90
CA TYR A 195 -5.48 10.49 -3.84
C TYR A 195 -4.07 10.02 -3.45
N TRP A 196 -3.80 10.06 -2.16
CA TRP A 196 -2.58 9.54 -1.55
C TRP A 196 -2.89 8.90 -0.19
N LEU A 197 -2.30 7.74 0.06
CA LEU A 197 -2.42 7.03 1.33
C LEU A 197 -1.19 6.15 1.61
N ASP A 198 -0.57 6.31 2.77
CA ASP A 198 0.40 5.38 3.34
C ASP A 198 -0.36 4.25 4.06
N ILE A 199 -0.13 3.00 3.64
CA ILE A 199 -0.78 1.81 4.24
C ILE A 199 0.03 1.21 5.40
N GLY A 200 0.86 2.01 6.06
CA GLY A 200 1.77 1.59 7.12
C GLY A 200 1.11 1.05 8.40
N THR A 201 -0.18 1.29 8.61
CA THR A 201 -0.92 0.87 9.80
C THR A 201 -2.14 0.02 9.47
N PRO A 202 -2.67 -0.80 10.42
CA PRO A 202 -3.94 -1.52 10.22
C PRO A 202 -5.11 -0.59 9.89
N ALA A 203 -5.17 0.59 10.48
CA ALA A 203 -6.21 1.58 10.21
C ALA A 203 -6.13 2.11 8.77
N SER A 204 -4.94 2.48 8.30
CA SER A 204 -4.75 2.92 6.91
C SER A 204 -4.93 1.77 5.92
N TYR A 205 -4.62 0.53 6.29
CA TYR A 205 -4.91 -0.65 5.48
C TYR A 205 -6.41 -0.86 5.27
N VAL A 206 -7.23 -0.78 6.34
CA VAL A 206 -8.70 -0.82 6.23
C VAL A 206 -9.21 0.35 5.38
N ARG A 207 -8.67 1.55 5.61
CA ARG A 207 -9.02 2.74 4.83
C ARG A 207 -8.73 2.56 3.34
N ALA A 208 -7.61 1.93 2.96
CA ALA A 208 -7.29 1.64 1.55
C ALA A 208 -8.41 0.85 0.87
N HIS A 209 -8.92 -0.21 1.51
CA HIS A 209 -10.03 -0.99 0.96
C HIS A 209 -11.32 -0.15 0.81
N ARG A 210 -11.68 0.62 1.83
CA ARG A 210 -12.87 1.49 1.81
C ARG A 210 -12.76 2.56 0.73
N ASP A 211 -11.60 3.20 0.62
CA ASP A 211 -11.37 4.26 -0.37
C ASP A 211 -11.41 3.73 -1.80
N LEU A 212 -10.88 2.52 -2.05
CA LEU A 212 -10.98 1.85 -3.34
C LEU A 212 -12.42 1.43 -3.67
N MET A 213 -13.18 0.89 -2.70
CA MET A 213 -14.61 0.57 -2.86
C MET A 213 -15.45 1.83 -3.13
N ALA A 214 -15.10 2.94 -2.49
CA ALA A 214 -15.72 4.26 -2.70
C ALA A 214 -15.20 5.00 -3.95
N GLN A 215 -14.27 4.38 -4.70
CA GLN A 215 -13.63 4.93 -5.90
C GLN A 215 -12.94 6.29 -5.69
N ARG A 216 -12.44 6.56 -4.49
CA ARG A 216 -11.60 7.74 -4.21
C ARG A 216 -10.24 7.63 -4.90
N CYS A 217 -9.78 6.40 -5.14
CA CYS A 217 -8.67 6.06 -6.02
C CYS A 217 -9.20 5.16 -7.14
N ALA A 218 -8.95 5.54 -8.38
CA ALA A 218 -9.42 4.79 -9.56
C ALA A 218 -8.52 3.58 -9.86
N ALA A 219 -8.38 2.67 -8.88
CA ALA A 219 -7.58 1.46 -9.00
C ALA A 219 -8.36 0.24 -8.50
N GLY A 220 -7.88 -0.95 -8.88
CA GLY A 220 -8.44 -2.22 -8.41
C GLY A 220 -9.82 -2.55 -8.98
N PRO A 221 -10.51 -3.52 -8.36
CA PRO A 221 -11.69 -4.15 -8.94
C PRO A 221 -12.96 -3.28 -8.95
N PHE A 222 -12.96 -2.15 -8.27
CA PHE A 222 -14.09 -1.23 -8.22
C PHE A 222 -13.99 -0.06 -9.20
N ALA A 223 -12.83 0.13 -9.83
CA ALA A 223 -12.59 1.23 -10.75
C ALA A 223 -13.56 1.21 -11.94
N GLY A 224 -14.27 2.33 -12.17
CA GLY A 224 -15.21 2.47 -13.27
C GLY A 224 -16.55 1.75 -13.11
N HIS A 225 -16.85 1.19 -11.94
CA HIS A 225 -18.12 0.53 -11.64
C HIS A 225 -19.08 1.43 -10.85
N PRO A 226 -20.39 1.12 -10.80
CA PRO A 226 -21.34 1.90 -9.99
C PRO A 226 -21.00 1.88 -8.50
N PRO A 227 -21.21 2.98 -7.76
CA PRO A 227 -21.11 2.98 -6.31
C PRO A 227 -22.02 1.94 -5.65
N GLY A 228 -21.54 1.33 -4.56
CA GLY A 228 -22.31 0.31 -3.84
C GLY A 228 -22.29 -1.08 -4.47
N MET A 229 -21.46 -1.30 -5.49
CA MET A 229 -21.34 -2.59 -6.18
C MET A 229 -20.88 -3.71 -5.25
N VAL A 230 -21.46 -4.88 -5.40
CA VAL A 230 -20.90 -6.15 -4.90
C VAL A 230 -19.95 -6.69 -5.97
N HIS A 231 -18.65 -6.62 -5.71
CA HIS A 231 -17.68 -7.25 -6.61
C HIS A 231 -17.56 -8.73 -6.27
N ARG A 232 -17.99 -9.57 -7.23
CA ARG A 232 -17.95 -11.01 -7.10
C ARG A 232 -16.99 -11.61 -8.11
N VAL A 233 -15.97 -12.31 -7.63
CA VAL A 233 -15.05 -13.06 -8.48
C VAL A 233 -15.64 -14.42 -8.84
N ASP A 234 -15.25 -14.96 -9.98
CA ASP A 234 -15.74 -16.22 -10.47
C ASP A 234 -15.58 -17.39 -9.48
N GLY A 235 -16.53 -18.34 -9.52
CA GLY A 235 -16.55 -19.50 -8.64
C GLY A 235 -17.08 -19.23 -7.23
N CYS A 236 -17.42 -18.00 -6.88
CA CYS A 236 -18.08 -17.70 -5.61
C CYS A 236 -19.50 -18.29 -5.59
N GLN A 237 -19.83 -19.04 -4.52
CA GLN A 237 -21.13 -19.69 -4.32
C GLN A 237 -21.90 -18.98 -3.20
N ILE A 238 -23.11 -18.55 -3.51
CA ILE A 238 -23.98 -17.85 -2.56
C ILE A 238 -25.28 -18.65 -2.45
N ALA A 239 -25.57 -19.17 -1.26
CA ALA A 239 -26.80 -19.93 -1.01
C ALA A 239 -28.04 -19.02 -1.09
N GLU A 240 -29.18 -19.63 -1.38
CA GLU A 240 -30.50 -18.98 -1.28
C GLU A 240 -30.71 -18.53 0.19
N GLY A 241 -31.27 -17.34 0.37
CA GLY A 241 -31.46 -16.76 1.71
C GLY A 241 -30.22 -16.08 2.36
N ALA A 242 -29.05 -16.13 1.72
CA ALA A 242 -27.92 -15.29 2.13
C ALA A 242 -28.16 -13.81 1.74
N THR A 243 -27.73 -12.88 2.58
CA THR A 243 -27.86 -11.43 2.33
C THR A 243 -26.49 -10.82 2.11
N ILE A 244 -26.32 -10.11 0.98
CA ILE A 244 -25.08 -9.42 0.61
C ILE A 244 -25.38 -7.94 0.42
N GLU A 245 -24.72 -7.09 1.19
CA GLU A 245 -24.85 -5.63 1.11
C GLU A 245 -23.56 -5.01 0.55
N GLY A 246 -23.68 -4.24 -0.53
CA GLY A 246 -22.52 -3.57 -1.13
C GLY A 246 -22.29 -2.16 -0.55
N PRO A 247 -21.09 -1.57 -0.76
CA PRO A 247 -19.98 -2.19 -1.50
C PRO A 247 -19.30 -3.29 -0.72
N CYS A 248 -19.00 -4.40 -1.34
CA CYS A 248 -18.18 -5.46 -0.74
C CYS A 248 -17.44 -6.28 -1.82
N PHE A 249 -16.41 -7.01 -1.41
CA PHE A 249 -15.62 -7.88 -2.27
C PHE A 249 -15.77 -9.33 -1.86
N LEU A 250 -16.09 -10.19 -2.83
CA LEU A 250 -16.23 -11.65 -2.64
C LEU A 250 -15.22 -12.35 -3.55
N GLY A 251 -14.16 -12.89 -2.94
CA GLY A 251 -13.04 -13.55 -3.62
C GLY A 251 -13.42 -14.88 -4.27
N ALA A 252 -12.57 -15.31 -5.20
CA ALA A 252 -12.76 -16.50 -6.01
C ALA A 252 -12.99 -17.75 -5.14
N GLY A 253 -13.96 -18.59 -5.52
CA GLY A 253 -14.24 -19.85 -4.84
C GLY A 253 -14.78 -19.73 -3.41
N SER A 254 -15.13 -18.53 -2.96
CA SER A 254 -15.75 -18.34 -1.64
C SER A 254 -17.14 -18.96 -1.59
N VAL A 255 -17.50 -19.53 -0.44
CA VAL A 255 -18.79 -20.17 -0.19
C VAL A 255 -19.53 -19.45 0.93
N ILE A 256 -20.72 -18.95 0.64
CA ILE A 256 -21.58 -18.24 1.60
C ILE A 256 -22.87 -19.05 1.78
N ALA A 257 -23.05 -19.58 2.99
CA ALA A 257 -24.15 -20.48 3.31
C ALA A 257 -25.49 -19.74 3.56
N GLU A 258 -26.57 -20.53 3.68
CA GLU A 258 -27.92 -20.04 3.93
C GLU A 258 -28.01 -19.15 5.18
N GLY A 259 -28.74 -18.05 5.09
CA GLY A 259 -28.95 -17.11 6.19
C GLY A 259 -27.72 -16.29 6.60
N ALA A 260 -26.55 -16.53 5.98
CA ALA A 260 -25.37 -15.71 6.25
C ALA A 260 -25.55 -14.27 5.74
N ARG A 261 -24.93 -13.31 6.44
CA ARG A 261 -24.99 -11.88 6.10
C ARG A 261 -23.60 -11.33 5.90
N ILE A 262 -23.37 -10.74 4.72
CA ILE A 262 -22.15 -9.98 4.40
C ILE A 262 -22.56 -8.52 4.27
N GLY A 263 -22.17 -7.71 5.24
CA GLY A 263 -22.45 -6.28 5.26
C GLY A 263 -21.48 -5.48 4.38
N ALA A 264 -21.88 -4.25 4.10
CA ALA A 264 -21.07 -3.32 3.32
C ALA A 264 -19.64 -3.15 3.90
N GLU A 265 -18.71 -2.76 3.05
CA GLU A 265 -17.28 -2.58 3.36
C GLU A 265 -16.58 -3.86 3.85
N SER A 266 -17.16 -5.02 3.59
CA SER A 266 -16.55 -6.32 3.91
C SER A 266 -15.75 -6.86 2.71
N VAL A 267 -14.65 -7.54 3.03
CA VAL A 267 -13.77 -8.20 2.06
C VAL A 267 -13.63 -9.66 2.44
N LEU A 268 -14.03 -10.54 1.56
CA LEU A 268 -13.75 -11.97 1.65
C LEU A 268 -12.70 -12.33 0.61
N GLY A 269 -11.52 -12.74 1.05
CA GLY A 269 -10.47 -13.28 0.18
C GLY A 269 -10.88 -14.61 -0.45
N ALA A 270 -10.08 -15.10 -1.41
CA ALA A 270 -10.35 -16.33 -2.14
C ALA A 270 -10.51 -17.54 -1.20
N GLY A 271 -11.47 -18.41 -1.51
CA GLY A 271 -11.72 -19.67 -0.78
C GLY A 271 -12.27 -19.49 0.63
N CYS A 272 -12.73 -18.30 1.02
CA CYS A 272 -13.39 -18.12 2.31
C CYS A 272 -14.67 -18.94 2.40
N THR A 273 -14.95 -19.51 3.57
CA THR A 273 -16.16 -20.29 3.86
C THR A 273 -16.93 -19.63 5.00
N ILE A 274 -18.15 -19.17 4.71
CA ILE A 274 -19.02 -18.50 5.68
C ILE A 274 -20.21 -19.42 5.95
N GLY A 275 -20.30 -19.88 7.19
CA GLY A 275 -21.31 -20.83 7.65
C GLY A 275 -22.73 -20.26 7.79
N PRO A 276 -23.72 -21.13 8.00
CA PRO A 276 -25.13 -20.71 8.10
C PRO A 276 -25.36 -19.66 9.17
N GLY A 277 -26.09 -18.59 8.83
CA GLY A 277 -26.41 -17.52 9.76
C GLY A 277 -25.25 -16.72 10.32
N ALA A 278 -24.02 -16.93 9.83
CA ALA A 278 -22.87 -16.14 10.23
C ALA A 278 -22.95 -14.69 9.71
N VAL A 279 -22.34 -13.75 10.42
CA VAL A 279 -22.41 -12.31 10.12
C VAL A 279 -21.00 -11.75 9.97
N ILE A 280 -20.73 -11.15 8.81
CA ILE A 280 -19.49 -10.44 8.51
C ILE A 280 -19.83 -8.99 8.22
N GLU A 281 -19.28 -8.04 8.97
CA GLU A 281 -19.53 -6.60 8.79
C GLU A 281 -18.23 -5.81 8.85
N ARG A 282 -17.97 -4.96 7.86
CA ARG A 282 -16.81 -4.04 7.81
C ARG A 282 -15.48 -4.71 8.14
N SER A 283 -15.32 -5.96 7.74
CA SER A 283 -14.18 -6.81 8.11
C SER A 283 -13.45 -7.31 6.88
N ILE A 284 -12.15 -7.52 7.03
CA ILE A 284 -11.28 -8.03 5.98
C ILE A 284 -10.82 -9.43 6.38
N LEU A 285 -11.28 -10.43 5.63
CA LEU A 285 -10.91 -11.83 5.79
C LEU A 285 -9.98 -12.20 4.62
N TRP A 286 -8.76 -12.61 4.94
CA TRP A 286 -7.83 -13.09 3.93
C TRP A 286 -8.23 -14.50 3.47
N ARG A 287 -7.55 -14.97 2.42
CA ARG A 287 -7.86 -16.23 1.73
C ARG A 287 -8.02 -17.42 2.68
N GLU A 288 -8.90 -18.34 2.29
CA GLU A 288 -9.14 -19.62 2.96
C GLU A 288 -9.56 -19.49 4.45
N THR A 289 -10.04 -18.32 4.86
CA THR A 289 -10.60 -18.12 6.21
C THR A 289 -11.96 -18.76 6.32
N ARG A 290 -12.19 -19.47 7.42
CA ARG A 290 -13.44 -20.16 7.73
C ARG A 290 -14.13 -19.51 8.92
N VAL A 291 -15.39 -19.17 8.75
CA VAL A 291 -16.29 -18.67 9.80
C VAL A 291 -17.45 -19.63 9.91
N ASP A 292 -17.60 -20.31 11.05
CA ASP A 292 -18.61 -21.34 11.25
C ASP A 292 -20.01 -20.74 11.53
N GLU A 293 -20.99 -21.62 11.70
CA GLU A 293 -22.38 -21.28 11.93
C GLU A 293 -22.59 -20.25 13.04
N GLN A 294 -23.46 -19.25 12.81
CA GLN A 294 -23.85 -18.21 13.79
C GLN A 294 -22.69 -17.40 14.38
N ALA A 295 -21.48 -17.53 13.85
CA ALA A 295 -20.35 -16.71 14.31
C ALA A 295 -20.46 -15.27 13.74
N VAL A 296 -19.90 -14.31 14.45
CA VAL A 296 -19.98 -12.89 14.15
C VAL A 296 -18.57 -12.29 14.06
N VAL A 297 -18.27 -11.61 12.94
CA VAL A 297 -17.01 -10.89 12.74
C VAL A 297 -17.31 -9.44 12.34
N ARG A 298 -16.90 -8.48 13.17
CA ARG A 298 -17.14 -7.05 12.95
C ARG A 298 -15.90 -6.21 13.14
N ASP A 299 -15.67 -5.27 12.20
CA ASP A 299 -14.57 -4.30 12.25
C ASP A 299 -13.22 -4.94 12.58
N ALA A 300 -12.90 -6.07 11.93
CA ALA A 300 -11.75 -6.91 12.23
C ALA A 300 -10.94 -7.26 10.97
N ILE A 301 -9.68 -7.62 11.16
CA ILE A 301 -8.82 -8.16 10.12
C ILE A 301 -8.41 -9.58 10.53
N LEU A 302 -8.71 -10.56 9.68
CA LEU A 302 -8.32 -11.96 9.85
C LEU A 302 -7.33 -12.34 8.75
N GLY A 303 -6.17 -12.84 9.17
CA GLY A 303 -5.13 -13.38 8.28
C GLY A 303 -5.57 -14.63 7.53
N GLU A 304 -4.65 -15.21 6.78
CA GLU A 304 -4.92 -16.41 5.97
C GLU A 304 -5.29 -17.61 6.85
N ARG A 305 -6.26 -18.41 6.38
CA ARG A 305 -6.64 -19.69 7.00
C ARG A 305 -7.03 -19.58 8.48
N CYS A 306 -7.55 -18.44 8.88
CA CYS A 306 -8.15 -18.32 10.21
C CYS A 306 -9.40 -19.20 10.30
N HIS A 307 -9.69 -19.70 11.53
CA HIS A 307 -10.91 -20.45 11.80
C HIS A 307 -11.65 -19.83 12.99
N ILE A 308 -12.86 -19.38 12.75
CA ILE A 308 -13.77 -18.82 13.79
C ILE A 308 -14.86 -19.84 14.02
N GLY A 309 -14.85 -20.45 15.21
CA GLY A 309 -15.79 -21.51 15.62
C GLY A 309 -17.21 -21.00 15.76
N HIS A 310 -18.17 -21.94 15.76
CA HIS A 310 -19.60 -21.63 15.82
C HIS A 310 -19.97 -20.77 17.04
N HIS A 311 -20.87 -19.81 16.85
CA HIS A 311 -21.30 -18.82 17.85
C HIS A 311 -20.16 -17.99 18.47
N ALA A 312 -18.97 -17.99 17.89
CA ALA A 312 -17.88 -17.12 18.37
C ALA A 312 -18.07 -15.69 17.85
N GLU A 313 -17.56 -14.73 18.60
CA GLU A 313 -17.62 -13.31 18.26
C GLU A 313 -16.20 -12.73 18.14
N VAL A 314 -15.89 -12.14 16.99
CA VAL A 314 -14.71 -11.29 16.76
C VAL A 314 -15.20 -9.85 16.62
N GLY A 315 -14.79 -9.00 17.56
CA GLY A 315 -15.27 -7.61 17.68
C GLY A 315 -14.29 -6.57 17.14
N PRO A 316 -14.67 -5.30 17.26
CA PRO A 316 -13.93 -4.19 16.66
C PRO A 316 -12.46 -4.13 17.07
N GLY A 317 -11.60 -3.83 16.08
CA GLY A 317 -10.16 -3.66 16.26
C GLY A 317 -9.38 -4.98 16.42
N ALA A 318 -10.03 -6.13 16.32
CA ALA A 318 -9.33 -7.41 16.41
C ALA A 318 -8.47 -7.67 15.16
N LEU A 319 -7.23 -8.09 15.39
CA LEU A 319 -6.26 -8.48 14.38
C LEU A 319 -5.82 -9.92 14.64
N LEU A 320 -6.23 -10.86 13.82
CA LEU A 320 -5.81 -12.25 13.91
C LEU A 320 -4.74 -12.54 12.87
N GLY A 321 -3.61 -13.09 13.29
CA GLY A 321 -2.56 -13.55 12.39
C GLY A 321 -2.98 -14.80 11.62
N ASP A 322 -2.18 -15.18 10.62
CA ASP A 322 -2.41 -16.38 9.81
C ASP A 322 -2.57 -17.63 10.70
N TYR A 323 -3.47 -18.53 10.30
CA TYR A 323 -3.77 -19.81 10.97
C TYR A 323 -4.33 -19.67 12.39
N SER A 324 -4.76 -18.47 12.81
CA SER A 324 -5.38 -18.29 14.12
C SER A 324 -6.72 -19.01 14.22
N THR A 325 -7.00 -19.59 15.38
CA THR A 325 -8.28 -20.24 15.66
C THR A 325 -8.93 -19.60 16.90
N LEU A 326 -10.20 -19.21 16.76
CA LEU A 326 -11.05 -18.83 17.87
C LEU A 326 -12.07 -19.94 18.12
N SER A 327 -12.02 -20.54 19.31
CA SER A 327 -12.93 -21.66 19.66
C SER A 327 -14.39 -21.24 19.65
N ALA A 328 -15.27 -22.23 19.47
CA ALA A 328 -16.72 -22.02 19.56
C ALA A 328 -17.15 -21.30 20.85
N HIS A 329 -18.16 -20.45 20.77
CA HIS A 329 -18.71 -19.64 21.87
C HIS A 329 -17.71 -18.68 22.54
N SER A 330 -16.54 -18.50 21.96
CA SER A 330 -15.53 -17.57 22.47
C SER A 330 -15.77 -16.16 21.95
N LYS A 331 -15.30 -15.16 22.71
CA LYS A 331 -15.36 -13.76 22.30
C LYS A 331 -13.98 -13.13 22.32
N MET A 332 -13.63 -12.43 21.25
CA MET A 332 -12.41 -11.67 21.09
C MET A 332 -12.73 -10.22 20.71
N LEU A 333 -12.19 -9.29 21.47
CA LEU A 333 -12.21 -7.86 21.13
C LEU A 333 -10.79 -7.42 20.86
N GLY A 334 -10.62 -6.47 19.93
CA GLY A 334 -9.35 -5.80 19.74
C GLY A 334 -8.96 -4.97 20.95
N ALA A 335 -7.68 -4.66 21.11
CA ALA A 335 -7.25 -3.64 22.05
C ALA A 335 -7.87 -2.30 21.60
N MET A 336 -8.63 -1.66 22.48
CA MET A 336 -9.02 -0.27 22.26
C MET A 336 -7.75 0.58 22.32
N SER A 337 -7.31 1.09 21.18
CA SER A 337 -6.21 2.05 21.06
C SER A 337 -6.72 3.46 21.25
#